data_c27db0f10efd054e80528268272fd83c
#
_entry.id   c27db0f10efd054e80528268272fd83c
#
_cell.length_a   1.000
_cell.length_b   1.000
_cell.length_c   1.000
_cell.angle_alpha   90.00
_cell.angle_beta   90.00
_cell.angle_gamma   90.00
#
_symmetry.space_group_name_H-M   'P 1'
#
loop_
_entity.id
_entity.type
_entity.pdbx_description
1 polymer ?
#
loop_
_entity_poly.entity_id
_entity_poly.type
_entity_poly.pdbx_seq_one_letter_code
_entity_poly.pdbx_strand_id
1 'polypeptide(L)'
;LSLHDALPISGCVMMRKCHLNTCPVGVATQDAELRKRFPGQPAHVINFFTFLVEEVRELMAQLGFRSFDEMIGRADRLDMRRAIHHWKARGLDFSRLLAVPTVAPNVAIYHCEEQDHGLNGVLDHRLIEQAQPALESRQPVRIDTPVRNTDRTVGAMLSGRIAQRYGHAGLSDDTVHIRLHGTAGQSFGAFLARGVTLELIGEANDYVGKGLSGGRITIQPAPDSPLRAEDNIIVGNSVLYGAIAGECYFRGIAGERFAV
;
A
#
# COMPACT_ATOMS: atom_id res chain seq x y z
N LEU A 1 15.06 5.60 3.02
CA LEU A 1 14.34 6.88 3.09
C LEU A 1 12.85 6.60 3.21
N SER A 2 12.24 7.09 4.25
CA SER A 2 10.80 6.98 4.45
C SER A 2 10.08 8.18 3.83
N LEU A 3 8.77 8.04 3.59
CA LEU A 3 7.90 9.17 3.19
C LEU A 3 7.99 10.34 4.19
N HIS A 4 8.35 10.06 5.46
CA HIS A 4 8.53 11.07 6.50
C HIS A 4 9.70 12.02 6.23
N ASP A 5 10.71 11.59 5.47
CA ASP A 5 11.85 12.42 5.13
C ASP A 5 11.52 13.37 3.98
N ALA A 6 10.68 12.94 3.03
CA ALA A 6 10.25 13.73 1.88
C ALA A 6 9.20 14.80 2.25
N LEU A 7 8.37 14.57 3.26
CA LEU A 7 7.32 15.51 3.65
C LEU A 7 7.85 16.88 4.13
N PRO A 8 8.89 16.98 4.99
CA PRO A 8 9.49 18.26 5.37
C PRO A 8 10.08 19.03 4.18
N ILE A 9 10.69 18.34 3.21
CA ILE A 9 11.22 18.96 1.98
C ILE A 9 10.10 19.66 1.22
N SER A 10 8.90 19.12 1.25
CA SER A 10 7.70 19.67 0.63
C SER A 10 6.99 20.76 1.47
N GLY A 11 7.54 21.12 2.63
CA GLY A 11 6.99 22.17 3.50
C GLY A 11 6.13 21.67 4.67
N CYS A 12 6.16 20.36 4.99
CA CYS A 12 5.45 19.82 6.16
C CYS A 12 6.07 20.31 7.46
N VAL A 13 5.23 20.84 8.36
CA VAL A 13 5.62 21.31 9.69
C VAL A 13 5.37 20.30 10.81
N MET A 14 5.12 19.03 10.45
CA MET A 14 4.97 17.89 11.37
C MET A 14 3.89 18.06 12.46
N MET A 15 2.83 18.81 12.18
CA MET A 15 1.72 19.03 13.13
C MET A 15 0.89 17.78 13.45
N ARG A 16 1.03 16.71 12.66
CA ARG A 16 0.30 15.44 12.86
C ARG A 16 -1.23 15.57 12.79
N LYS A 17 -1.74 16.56 12.04
CA LYS A 17 -3.19 16.83 11.83
C LYS A 17 -3.68 16.38 10.45
N CYS A 18 -2.91 15.55 9.74
CA CYS A 18 -3.21 15.11 8.37
C CYS A 18 -4.57 14.41 8.26
N HIS A 19 -4.93 13.61 9.27
CA HIS A 19 -6.18 12.86 9.31
C HIS A 19 -7.44 13.72 9.45
N LEU A 20 -7.30 14.99 9.81
CA LEU A 20 -8.41 15.92 9.98
C LEU A 20 -8.72 16.76 8.73
N ASN A 21 -8.01 16.56 7.64
CA ASN A 21 -8.11 17.40 6.45
C ASN A 21 -7.82 18.90 6.69
N THR A 22 -7.12 19.24 7.76
CA THR A 22 -6.86 20.60 8.23
C THR A 22 -5.38 20.98 8.19
N CYS A 23 -4.61 20.38 7.27
CA CYS A 23 -3.18 20.67 7.14
C CYS A 23 -2.94 22.16 6.83
N PRO A 24 -2.34 22.94 7.75
CA PRO A 24 -2.26 24.40 7.60
C PRO A 24 -1.32 24.84 6.49
N VAL A 25 -0.42 23.94 6.05
CA VAL A 25 0.57 24.19 4.98
C VAL A 25 0.20 23.52 3.67
N GLY A 26 -0.97 22.92 3.57
CA GLY A 26 -1.49 22.38 2.31
C GLY A 26 -0.91 21.06 1.81
N VAL A 27 0.04 20.44 2.54
CA VAL A 27 0.72 19.20 2.10
C VAL A 27 -0.21 17.99 2.10
N ALA A 28 -1.08 17.89 3.12
CA ALA A 28 -1.95 16.74 3.32
C ALA A 28 -3.39 17.19 3.63
N THR A 29 -4.04 17.77 2.63
CA THR A 29 -5.44 18.21 2.72
C THR A 29 -6.07 18.22 1.34
N GLN A 30 -7.39 18.02 1.30
CA GLN A 30 -8.22 18.20 0.10
C GLN A 30 -8.95 19.57 0.11
N ASP A 31 -8.86 20.33 1.20
CA ASP A 31 -9.41 21.68 1.26
C ASP A 31 -8.75 22.58 0.22
N ALA A 32 -9.56 23.20 -0.65
CA ALA A 32 -9.08 23.98 -1.80
C ALA A 32 -8.29 25.21 -1.38
N GLU A 33 -8.65 25.88 -0.28
CA GLU A 33 -7.96 27.09 0.21
C GLU A 33 -6.64 26.72 0.91
N LEU A 34 -6.63 25.65 1.69
CA LEU A 34 -5.40 25.18 2.33
C LEU A 34 -4.40 24.65 1.31
N ARG A 35 -4.85 23.96 0.25
CA ARG A 35 -3.98 23.49 -0.84
C ARG A 35 -3.22 24.60 -1.55
N LYS A 36 -3.77 25.80 -1.64
CA LYS A 36 -3.07 26.98 -2.23
C LYS A 36 -1.81 27.37 -1.46
N ARG A 37 -1.68 26.96 -0.22
CA ARG A 37 -0.50 27.22 0.64
C ARG A 37 0.64 26.23 0.42
N PHE A 38 0.43 25.20 -0.38
CA PHE A 38 1.45 24.18 -0.63
C PHE A 38 2.63 24.76 -1.44
N PRO A 39 3.83 24.90 -0.86
CA PRO A 39 4.99 25.50 -1.50
C PRO A 39 5.87 24.48 -2.23
N GLY A 40 5.58 23.18 -2.05
CA GLY A 40 6.44 22.10 -2.55
C GLY A 40 6.53 22.08 -4.07
N GLN A 41 7.75 21.89 -4.56
CA GLN A 41 8.05 21.72 -5.97
C GLN A 41 8.83 20.43 -6.17
N PRO A 42 8.64 19.69 -7.27
CA PRO A 42 9.42 18.49 -7.57
C PRO A 42 10.94 18.73 -7.52
N ALA A 43 11.37 19.90 -7.94
CA ALA A 43 12.78 20.30 -7.91
C ALA A 43 13.37 20.30 -6.49
N HIS A 44 12.59 20.59 -5.46
CA HIS A 44 13.09 20.56 -4.07
C HIS A 44 13.47 19.12 -3.67
N VAL A 45 12.66 18.13 -4.05
CA VAL A 45 12.94 16.72 -3.78
C VAL A 45 14.16 16.26 -4.59
N ILE A 46 14.21 16.59 -5.87
CA ILE A 46 15.34 16.23 -6.75
C ILE A 46 16.64 16.79 -6.19
N ASN A 47 16.68 18.07 -5.85
CA ASN A 47 17.87 18.73 -5.32
C ASN A 47 18.32 18.11 -3.99
N PHE A 48 17.38 17.84 -3.09
CA PHE A 48 17.69 17.19 -1.80
C PHE A 48 18.36 15.83 -2.02
N PHE A 49 17.79 14.98 -2.88
CA PHE A 49 18.39 13.69 -3.15
C PHE A 49 19.73 13.78 -3.88
N THR A 50 19.91 14.78 -4.76
CA THR A 50 21.19 15.02 -5.42
C THR A 50 22.26 15.37 -4.39
N PHE A 51 21.97 16.28 -3.46
CA PHE A 51 22.91 16.66 -2.38
C PHE A 51 23.19 15.47 -1.45
N LEU A 52 22.17 14.68 -1.09
CA LEU A 52 22.35 13.50 -0.27
C LEU A 52 23.25 12.46 -0.96
N VAL A 53 23.09 12.27 -2.26
CA VAL A 53 23.94 11.33 -3.04
C VAL A 53 25.38 11.82 -3.08
N GLU A 54 25.63 13.12 -3.26
CA GLU A 54 26.98 13.66 -3.23
C GLU A 54 27.64 13.48 -1.86
N GLU A 55 26.93 13.72 -0.74
CA GLU A 55 27.43 13.45 0.59
C GLU A 55 27.77 11.96 0.80
N VAL A 56 26.89 11.05 0.32
CA VAL A 56 27.16 9.62 0.35
C VAL A 56 28.42 9.27 -0.44
N ARG A 57 28.61 9.86 -1.62
CA ARG A 57 29.81 9.66 -2.46
C ARG A 57 31.10 10.08 -1.76
N GLU A 58 31.07 11.22 -1.05
CA GLU A 58 32.22 11.69 -0.28
C GLU A 58 32.55 10.72 0.87
N LEU A 59 31.54 10.24 1.61
CA LEU A 59 31.72 9.26 2.66
C LEU A 59 32.24 7.91 2.13
N MET A 60 31.72 7.46 1.00
CA MET A 60 32.21 6.25 0.31
C MET A 60 33.69 6.38 -0.06
N ALA A 61 34.09 7.53 -0.63
CA ALA A 61 35.48 7.79 -0.98
C ALA A 61 36.41 7.79 0.24
N GLN A 62 35.98 8.37 1.37
CA GLN A 62 36.72 8.36 2.62
C GLN A 62 36.87 6.93 3.19
N LEU A 63 35.86 6.08 3.02
CA LEU A 63 35.86 4.67 3.45
C LEU A 63 36.58 3.75 2.47
N GLY A 64 36.94 4.22 1.27
CA GLY A 64 37.62 3.47 0.23
C GLY A 64 36.73 2.58 -0.61
N PHE A 65 35.41 2.86 -0.68
CA PHE A 65 34.45 2.14 -1.50
C PHE A 65 34.27 2.81 -2.88
N ARG A 66 34.25 2.02 -3.94
CA ARG A 66 34.06 2.48 -5.32
C ARG A 66 32.62 2.38 -5.79
N SER A 67 31.86 1.43 -5.25
CA SER A 67 30.45 1.26 -5.55
C SER A 67 29.63 1.14 -4.26
N PHE A 68 28.32 1.41 -4.38
CA PHE A 68 27.39 1.30 -3.26
C PHE A 68 27.30 -0.16 -2.76
N ASP A 69 27.30 -1.12 -3.67
CA ASP A 69 27.21 -2.54 -3.36
C ASP A 69 28.42 -3.04 -2.54
N GLU A 70 29.60 -2.49 -2.78
CA GLU A 70 30.80 -2.80 -1.97
C GLU A 70 30.67 -2.33 -0.52
N MET A 71 29.84 -1.32 -0.25
CA MET A 71 29.65 -0.74 1.08
C MET A 71 28.54 -1.48 1.87
N ILE A 72 27.57 -2.08 1.20
CA ILE A 72 26.46 -2.76 1.85
C ILE A 72 26.96 -3.89 2.75
N GLY A 73 26.43 -3.95 3.98
CA GLY A 73 26.80 -4.97 4.96
C GLY A 73 28.19 -4.84 5.60
N ARG A 74 28.93 -3.78 5.27
CA ARG A 74 30.30 -3.57 5.77
C ARG A 74 30.33 -2.89 7.15
N ALA A 75 29.60 -3.46 8.11
CA ALA A 75 29.59 -2.98 9.50
C ALA A 75 31.00 -3.05 10.17
N ASP A 76 31.91 -3.86 9.63
CA ASP A 76 33.33 -3.93 10.03
C ASP A 76 34.08 -2.59 9.82
N ARG A 77 33.55 -1.68 9.00
CA ARG A 77 34.12 -0.35 8.80
C ARG A 77 33.66 0.69 9.80
N LEU A 78 32.72 0.35 10.70
CA LEU A 78 32.19 1.25 11.71
C LEU A 78 33.02 1.14 13.01
N ASP A 79 33.60 2.24 13.47
CA ASP A 79 34.30 2.33 14.73
C ASP A 79 33.41 2.98 15.80
N MET A 80 32.87 2.17 16.69
CA MET A 80 31.99 2.62 17.77
C MET A 80 32.73 3.18 18.99
N ARG A 81 34.07 3.07 19.05
CA ARG A 81 34.86 3.51 20.23
C ARG A 81 34.65 4.99 20.52
N ARG A 82 34.55 5.83 19.52
CA ARG A 82 34.28 7.26 19.69
C ARG A 82 32.88 7.55 20.24
N ALA A 83 31.86 6.80 19.77
CA ALA A 83 30.48 6.98 20.23
C ALA A 83 30.29 6.58 21.69
N ILE A 84 30.97 5.54 22.17
CA ILE A 84 30.86 5.07 23.57
C ILE A 84 31.67 5.91 24.59
N HIS A 85 32.45 6.90 24.15
CA HIS A 85 33.12 7.84 25.06
C HIS A 85 32.13 8.77 25.76
N HIS A 86 30.94 8.98 25.24
CA HIS A 86 29.93 9.78 25.92
C HIS A 86 29.43 9.06 27.17
N TRP A 87 29.32 9.78 28.29
CA TRP A 87 29.03 9.19 29.61
C TRP A 87 27.71 8.37 29.63
N LYS A 88 26.67 8.76 28.84
CA LYS A 88 25.42 8.00 28.69
C LYS A 88 25.56 6.74 27.84
N ALA A 89 26.56 6.68 26.99
CA ALA A 89 26.81 5.55 26.12
C ALA A 89 27.76 4.50 26.74
N ARG A 90 28.37 4.81 27.92
CA ARG A 90 29.20 3.85 28.64
C ARG A 90 28.38 2.62 29.01
N GLY A 91 28.85 1.45 28.63
CA GLY A 91 28.17 0.18 28.87
C GLY A 91 27.24 -0.27 27.72
N LEU A 92 27.07 0.51 26.66
CA LEU A 92 26.42 0.02 25.45
C LEU A 92 27.39 -0.90 24.69
N ASP A 93 26.93 -2.08 24.38
CA ASP A 93 27.65 -3.05 23.55
C ASP A 93 26.95 -3.19 22.18
N PHE A 94 27.61 -2.72 21.14
CA PHE A 94 27.11 -2.80 19.75
C PHE A 94 27.68 -4.00 18.99
N SER A 95 28.48 -4.85 19.64
CA SER A 95 29.17 -5.97 18.98
C SER A 95 28.18 -6.90 18.24
N ARG A 96 27.01 -7.19 18.82
CA ARG A 96 25.97 -8.02 18.17
C ARG A 96 25.28 -7.31 17.01
N LEU A 97 25.09 -6.00 17.10
CA LEU A 97 24.47 -5.18 16.05
C LEU A 97 25.41 -5.04 14.83
N LEU A 98 26.69 -4.90 15.09
CA LEU A 98 27.72 -4.70 14.07
C LEU A 98 28.42 -6.00 13.66
N ALA A 99 27.93 -7.14 14.13
CA ALA A 99 28.47 -8.44 13.74
C ALA A 99 28.23 -8.68 12.24
N VAL A 100 29.31 -8.91 11.50
CA VAL A 100 29.24 -9.35 10.11
C VAL A 100 29.22 -10.87 10.12
N PRO A 101 28.15 -11.51 9.61
CA PRO A 101 28.08 -12.96 9.57
C PRO A 101 29.13 -13.51 8.60
N THR A 102 29.75 -14.62 8.98
CA THR A 102 30.64 -15.36 8.09
C THR A 102 29.79 -16.15 7.09
N VAL A 103 29.87 -15.80 5.84
CA VAL A 103 29.16 -16.47 4.75
C VAL A 103 30.16 -17.04 3.73
N ALA A 104 29.72 -18.00 2.94
CA ALA A 104 30.55 -18.54 1.86
C ALA A 104 30.87 -17.43 0.81
N PRO A 105 32.04 -17.47 0.15
CA PRO A 105 32.46 -16.41 -0.78
C PRO A 105 31.52 -16.14 -1.95
N ASN A 106 30.68 -17.09 -2.29
CA ASN A 106 29.67 -16.98 -3.36
C ASN A 106 28.32 -16.44 -2.91
N VAL A 107 28.17 -16.11 -1.63
CA VAL A 107 26.94 -15.52 -1.08
C VAL A 107 27.08 -14.00 -1.07
N ALA A 108 26.23 -13.33 -1.81
CA ALA A 108 26.18 -11.87 -1.81
C ALA A 108 25.59 -11.32 -0.50
N ILE A 109 26.11 -10.17 -0.02
CA ILE A 109 25.62 -9.45 1.14
C ILE A 109 24.78 -8.22 0.75
N TYR A 110 24.47 -8.08 -0.52
CA TYR A 110 23.64 -7.03 -1.09
C TYR A 110 22.56 -7.67 -1.99
N HIS A 111 21.56 -6.89 -2.37
CA HIS A 111 20.46 -7.36 -3.20
C HIS A 111 20.96 -7.67 -4.63
N CYS A 112 20.97 -8.94 -5.01
CA CYS A 112 21.43 -9.43 -6.33
C CYS A 112 20.44 -10.40 -7.00
N GLU A 113 19.27 -10.60 -6.39
CA GLU A 113 18.22 -11.49 -6.90
C GLU A 113 16.90 -10.74 -6.97
N GLU A 114 16.08 -11.02 -7.95
CA GLU A 114 14.73 -10.49 -8.03
C GLU A 114 13.82 -11.19 -7.00
N GLN A 115 13.00 -10.42 -6.33
CA GLN A 115 12.03 -10.97 -5.40
C GLN A 115 10.82 -11.54 -6.16
N ASP A 116 10.53 -12.82 -5.96
CA ASP A 116 9.24 -13.38 -6.37
C ASP A 116 8.14 -12.89 -5.42
N HIS A 117 7.27 -12.04 -5.92
CA HIS A 117 6.11 -11.53 -5.17
C HIS A 117 4.91 -12.49 -5.16
N GLY A 118 5.02 -13.67 -5.79
CA GLY A 118 3.97 -14.69 -5.85
C GLY A 118 2.69 -14.24 -6.56
N LEU A 119 2.79 -13.24 -7.45
CA LEU A 119 1.61 -12.66 -8.11
C LEU A 119 1.01 -13.55 -9.20
N ASN A 120 1.72 -14.56 -9.67
CA ASN A 120 1.27 -15.43 -10.77
C ASN A 120 0.03 -16.27 -10.42
N GLY A 121 -0.20 -16.53 -9.12
CA GLY A 121 -1.32 -17.35 -8.63
C GLY A 121 -2.51 -16.56 -8.07
N VAL A 122 -2.52 -15.23 -8.16
CA VAL A 122 -3.59 -14.43 -7.56
C VAL A 122 -4.91 -14.55 -8.32
N LEU A 123 -6.02 -14.47 -7.59
CA LEU A 123 -7.37 -14.62 -8.11
C LEU A 123 -7.67 -13.66 -9.28
N ASP A 124 -7.13 -12.46 -9.23
CA ASP A 124 -7.40 -11.41 -10.23
C ASP A 124 -7.02 -11.82 -11.66
N HIS A 125 -6.05 -12.69 -11.89
CA HIS A 125 -5.75 -13.19 -13.24
C HIS A 125 -6.95 -13.90 -13.86
N ARG A 126 -7.61 -14.77 -13.09
CA ARG A 126 -8.82 -15.46 -13.54
C ARG A 126 -9.99 -14.50 -13.74
N LEU A 127 -10.13 -13.51 -12.84
CA LEU A 127 -11.16 -12.49 -12.97
C LEU A 127 -10.95 -11.65 -14.23
N ILE A 128 -9.72 -11.26 -14.55
CA ILE A 128 -9.37 -10.52 -15.76
C ILE A 128 -9.67 -11.35 -17.01
N GLU A 129 -9.30 -12.62 -17.03
CA GLU A 129 -9.57 -13.54 -18.13
C GLU A 129 -11.10 -13.65 -18.39
N GLN A 130 -11.88 -13.88 -17.34
CA GLN A 130 -13.34 -13.98 -17.45
C GLN A 130 -14.01 -12.64 -17.81
N ALA A 131 -13.39 -11.53 -17.44
CA ALA A 131 -13.89 -10.18 -17.73
C ALA A 131 -13.49 -9.66 -19.11
N GLN A 132 -12.80 -10.44 -19.95
CA GLN A 132 -12.36 -9.99 -21.30
C GLN A 132 -13.49 -9.38 -22.16
N PRO A 133 -14.72 -9.92 -22.22
CA PRO A 133 -15.79 -9.30 -23.00
C PRO A 133 -16.14 -7.88 -22.51
N ALA A 134 -16.07 -7.65 -21.19
CA ALA A 134 -16.26 -6.32 -20.62
C ALA A 134 -15.09 -5.38 -20.94
N LEU A 135 -13.86 -5.89 -20.82
CA LEU A 135 -12.66 -5.13 -21.09
C LEU A 135 -12.52 -4.75 -22.57
N GLU A 136 -12.89 -5.62 -23.48
CA GLU A 136 -12.73 -5.39 -24.92
C GLU A 136 -13.91 -4.68 -25.58
N SER A 137 -15.12 -5.05 -25.18
CA SER A 137 -16.35 -4.67 -25.89
C SER A 137 -17.41 -4.05 -24.98
N ARG A 138 -17.11 -3.79 -23.71
CA ARG A 138 -18.04 -3.27 -22.70
C ARG A 138 -19.30 -4.15 -22.52
N GLN A 139 -19.19 -5.43 -22.86
CA GLN A 139 -20.29 -6.38 -22.68
C GLN A 139 -20.43 -6.74 -21.20
N PRO A 140 -21.66 -6.78 -20.66
CA PRO A 140 -21.85 -7.20 -19.26
C PRO A 140 -21.36 -8.61 -19.00
N VAL A 141 -20.66 -8.80 -17.89
CA VAL A 141 -20.10 -10.08 -17.45
C VAL A 141 -20.54 -10.38 -16.02
N ARG A 142 -20.92 -11.63 -15.77
CA ARG A 142 -21.24 -12.16 -14.46
C ARG A 142 -20.28 -13.29 -14.11
N ILE A 143 -19.60 -13.17 -12.97
CA ILE A 143 -18.63 -14.15 -12.49
C ILE A 143 -19.09 -14.64 -11.12
N ASP A 144 -19.03 -15.95 -10.89
CA ASP A 144 -19.28 -16.57 -9.58
C ASP A 144 -18.07 -17.42 -9.20
N THR A 145 -17.48 -17.18 -8.02
CA THR A 145 -16.23 -17.83 -7.64
C THR A 145 -16.05 -17.87 -6.13
N PRO A 146 -15.42 -18.91 -5.57
CA PRO A 146 -15.01 -18.88 -4.17
C PRO A 146 -13.86 -17.88 -3.95
N VAL A 147 -13.78 -17.37 -2.71
CA VAL A 147 -12.68 -16.53 -2.23
C VAL A 147 -12.19 -17.06 -0.87
N ARG A 148 -10.88 -16.91 -0.64
CA ARG A 148 -10.22 -17.31 0.60
C ARG A 148 -9.49 -16.13 1.22
N ASN A 149 -9.19 -16.21 2.51
CA ASN A 149 -8.43 -15.19 3.23
C ASN A 149 -7.00 -14.98 2.69
N THR A 150 -6.49 -15.92 1.93
CA THR A 150 -5.22 -15.79 1.18
C THR A 150 -5.35 -14.95 -0.08
N ASP A 151 -6.57 -14.77 -0.61
CA ASP A 151 -6.84 -13.93 -1.79
C ASP A 151 -6.94 -12.47 -1.35
N ARG A 152 -5.81 -11.78 -1.43
CA ARG A 152 -5.69 -10.37 -1.06
C ARG A 152 -5.91 -9.47 -2.28
N THR A 153 -6.38 -8.26 -2.02
CA THR A 153 -6.48 -7.17 -3.02
C THR A 153 -7.35 -7.54 -4.23
N VAL A 154 -8.33 -8.42 -4.02
CA VAL A 154 -9.23 -8.90 -5.07
C VAL A 154 -9.92 -7.71 -5.74
N GLY A 155 -9.90 -7.68 -7.07
CA GLY A 155 -10.47 -6.63 -7.91
C GLY A 155 -9.51 -5.48 -8.26
N ALA A 156 -8.35 -5.38 -7.61
CA ALA A 156 -7.41 -4.27 -7.85
C ALA A 156 -6.69 -4.38 -9.21
N MET A 157 -6.21 -5.56 -9.59
CA MET A 157 -5.56 -5.74 -10.90
C MET A 157 -6.59 -5.60 -12.03
N LEU A 158 -7.80 -6.13 -11.86
CA LEU A 158 -8.90 -5.94 -12.79
C LEU A 158 -9.22 -4.45 -12.97
N SER A 159 -9.32 -3.72 -11.87
CA SER A 159 -9.52 -2.26 -11.86
C SER A 159 -8.40 -1.52 -12.59
N GLY A 160 -7.15 -1.96 -12.39
CA GLY A 160 -5.99 -1.45 -13.12
C GLY A 160 -6.13 -1.62 -14.64
N ARG A 161 -6.62 -2.77 -15.11
CA ARG A 161 -6.90 -3.00 -16.54
C ARG A 161 -8.00 -2.08 -17.09
N ILE A 162 -9.07 -1.88 -16.30
CA ILE A 162 -10.14 -0.95 -16.66
C ILE A 162 -9.60 0.48 -16.75
N ALA A 163 -8.85 0.93 -15.74
CA ALA A 163 -8.29 2.26 -15.69
C ALA A 163 -7.29 2.53 -16.85
N GLN A 164 -6.46 1.55 -17.20
CA GLN A 164 -5.54 1.65 -18.34
C GLN A 164 -6.28 1.84 -19.67
N ARG A 165 -7.45 1.21 -19.83
CA ARG A 165 -8.19 1.23 -21.11
C ARG A 165 -9.22 2.34 -21.19
N TYR A 166 -9.87 2.66 -20.08
CA TYR A 166 -11.03 3.56 -20.05
C TYR A 166 -10.79 4.81 -19.18
N GLY A 167 -9.60 4.93 -18.60
CA GLY A 167 -9.26 6.06 -17.74
C GLY A 167 -10.13 6.12 -16.49
N HIS A 168 -10.29 7.31 -15.96
CA HIS A 168 -11.10 7.58 -14.77
C HIS A 168 -12.61 7.35 -14.98
N ALA A 169 -13.09 7.45 -16.21
CA ALA A 169 -14.52 7.22 -16.51
C ALA A 169 -14.95 5.77 -16.27
N GLY A 170 -14.04 4.81 -16.38
CA GLY A 170 -14.32 3.39 -16.19
C GLY A 170 -15.31 2.80 -17.17
N LEU A 171 -16.10 1.84 -16.72
CA LEU A 171 -17.19 1.20 -17.43
C LEU A 171 -18.54 1.69 -16.90
N SER A 172 -19.62 1.40 -17.62
CA SER A 172 -20.98 1.60 -17.12
C SER A 172 -21.21 0.78 -15.85
N ASP A 173 -22.05 1.27 -14.98
CA ASP A 173 -22.32 0.61 -13.69
C ASP A 173 -22.74 -0.85 -13.91
N ASP A 174 -22.24 -1.74 -13.05
CA ASP A 174 -22.52 -3.17 -13.06
C ASP A 174 -22.17 -3.92 -14.36
N THR A 175 -21.23 -3.37 -15.16
CA THR A 175 -20.73 -4.06 -16.37
C THR A 175 -19.98 -5.34 -15.99
N VAL A 176 -19.17 -5.33 -14.93
CA VAL A 176 -18.54 -6.54 -14.39
C VAL A 176 -19.10 -6.79 -13.01
N HIS A 177 -19.88 -7.85 -12.86
CA HIS A 177 -20.42 -8.26 -11.57
C HIS A 177 -19.77 -9.57 -11.12
N ILE A 178 -19.13 -9.54 -9.98
CA ILE A 178 -18.41 -10.68 -9.41
C ILE A 178 -19.05 -11.04 -8.09
N ARG A 179 -19.66 -12.23 -8.02
CA ARG A 179 -20.15 -12.81 -6.77
C ARG A 179 -19.09 -13.73 -6.20
N LEU A 180 -18.76 -13.52 -4.93
CA LEU A 180 -17.73 -14.27 -4.23
C LEU A 180 -18.33 -14.95 -2.99
N HIS A 181 -17.83 -16.13 -2.66
CA HIS A 181 -18.30 -16.92 -1.53
C HIS A 181 -17.12 -17.28 -0.63
N GLY A 182 -17.18 -16.91 0.64
CA GLY A 182 -16.16 -17.23 1.63
C GLY A 182 -15.62 -16.04 2.39
N THR A 183 -14.39 -16.13 2.89
CA THR A 183 -13.71 -15.07 3.62
C THR A 183 -12.67 -14.41 2.73
N ALA A 184 -12.87 -13.16 2.39
CA ALA A 184 -11.91 -12.41 1.57
C ALA A 184 -10.71 -11.92 2.40
N GLY A 185 -9.53 -11.93 1.80
CA GLY A 185 -8.30 -11.40 2.40
C GLY A 185 -8.27 -9.87 2.46
N GLN A 186 -7.16 -9.35 2.98
CA GLN A 186 -6.95 -7.91 3.14
C GLN A 186 -7.10 -7.14 1.82
N SER A 187 -7.62 -5.90 1.93
CA SER A 187 -7.76 -4.97 0.80
C SER A 187 -8.72 -5.47 -0.29
N PHE A 188 -9.75 -6.22 0.08
CA PHE A 188 -10.81 -6.61 -0.83
C PHE A 188 -11.46 -5.39 -1.46
N GLY A 189 -11.53 -5.33 -2.80
CA GLY A 189 -12.06 -4.19 -3.54
C GLY A 189 -11.21 -2.92 -3.47
N ALA A 190 -9.91 -3.03 -3.12
CA ALA A 190 -9.02 -1.87 -3.14
C ALA A 190 -8.94 -1.27 -4.54
N PHE A 191 -9.04 0.08 -4.62
CA PHE A 191 -9.01 0.87 -5.86
C PHE A 191 -10.05 0.45 -6.90
N LEU A 192 -11.17 -0.13 -6.45
CA LEU A 192 -12.19 -0.68 -7.34
C LEU A 192 -12.71 0.38 -8.30
N ALA A 193 -12.55 0.12 -9.59
CA ALA A 193 -12.91 1.04 -10.65
C ALA A 193 -14.42 1.05 -10.90
N ARG A 194 -14.92 2.16 -11.44
CA ARG A 194 -16.30 2.27 -11.87
C ARG A 194 -16.66 1.19 -12.89
N GLY A 195 -17.86 0.61 -12.74
CA GLY A 195 -18.39 -0.48 -13.56
C GLY A 195 -18.14 -1.87 -13.01
N VAL A 196 -17.37 -1.99 -11.92
CA VAL A 196 -17.17 -3.26 -11.22
C VAL A 196 -18.04 -3.31 -9.96
N THR A 197 -18.80 -4.38 -9.82
CA THR A 197 -19.54 -4.73 -8.61
C THR A 197 -18.92 -6.01 -8.01
N LEU A 198 -18.49 -5.92 -6.76
CA LEU A 198 -18.11 -7.09 -5.95
C LEU A 198 -19.20 -7.38 -4.93
N GLU A 199 -19.82 -8.55 -5.04
CA GLU A 199 -20.79 -9.06 -4.09
C GLU A 199 -20.15 -10.21 -3.30
N LEU A 200 -19.90 -10.01 -2.02
CA LEU A 200 -19.32 -11.04 -1.15
C LEU A 200 -20.39 -11.62 -0.23
N ILE A 201 -20.61 -12.92 -0.36
CA ILE A 201 -21.39 -13.73 0.55
C ILE A 201 -20.42 -14.38 1.55
N GLY A 202 -20.25 -13.71 2.68
CA GLY A 202 -19.24 -14.06 3.68
C GLY A 202 -18.76 -12.84 4.46
N GLU A 203 -17.48 -12.81 4.73
CA GLU A 203 -16.83 -11.76 5.51
C GLU A 203 -15.50 -11.34 4.88
N ALA A 204 -14.98 -10.18 5.22
CA ALA A 204 -13.73 -9.67 4.69
C ALA A 204 -12.80 -9.13 5.78
N ASN A 205 -11.51 -9.23 5.53
CA ASN A 205 -10.44 -8.75 6.40
C ASN A 205 -10.32 -7.20 6.34
N ASP A 206 -9.20 -6.65 6.83
CA ASP A 206 -8.93 -5.22 6.89
C ASP A 206 -8.84 -4.55 5.50
N TYR A 207 -9.01 -3.22 5.49
CA TYR A 207 -8.84 -2.36 4.32
C TYR A 207 -9.80 -2.62 3.15
N VAL A 208 -10.99 -3.13 3.42
CA VAL A 208 -12.03 -3.25 2.38
C VAL A 208 -12.28 -1.90 1.73
N GLY A 209 -12.29 -1.86 0.40
CA GLY A 209 -12.56 -0.65 -0.37
C GLY A 209 -11.52 0.46 -0.21
N LYS A 210 -10.28 0.14 0.22
CA LYS A 210 -9.20 1.11 0.28
C LYS A 210 -9.02 1.80 -1.07
N GLY A 211 -9.10 3.14 -1.09
CA GLY A 211 -8.97 3.90 -2.33
C GLY A 211 -10.07 3.62 -3.36
N LEU A 212 -11.25 3.18 -2.94
CA LEU A 212 -12.39 2.91 -3.82
C LEU A 212 -12.61 4.07 -4.80
N SER A 213 -12.71 3.77 -6.08
CA SER A 213 -12.63 4.74 -7.18
C SER A 213 -13.83 4.67 -8.14
N GLY A 214 -15.02 4.34 -7.61
CA GLY A 214 -16.27 4.36 -8.37
C GLY A 214 -16.98 3.01 -8.53
N GLY A 215 -16.38 1.91 -8.05
CA GLY A 215 -17.02 0.59 -8.03
C GLY A 215 -18.03 0.44 -6.88
N ARG A 216 -18.69 -0.72 -6.86
CA ARG A 216 -19.65 -1.09 -5.82
C ARG A 216 -19.17 -2.33 -5.06
N ILE A 217 -19.29 -2.31 -3.74
CA ILE A 217 -18.97 -3.45 -2.87
C ILE A 217 -20.18 -3.74 -1.99
N THR A 218 -20.64 -5.00 -2.00
CA THR A 218 -21.66 -5.47 -1.07
C THR A 218 -21.12 -6.67 -0.30
N ILE A 219 -21.28 -6.68 1.02
CA ILE A 219 -20.82 -7.77 1.88
C ILE A 219 -21.93 -8.14 2.86
N GLN A 220 -22.29 -9.41 2.88
CA GLN A 220 -23.28 -9.95 3.81
C GLN A 220 -22.88 -11.37 4.23
N PRO A 221 -23.20 -11.78 5.48
CA PRO A 221 -22.98 -13.15 5.90
C PRO A 221 -23.68 -14.15 4.99
N ALA A 222 -23.14 -15.36 4.90
CA ALA A 222 -23.81 -16.46 4.21
C ALA A 222 -25.20 -16.71 4.83
N PRO A 223 -26.24 -17.03 4.02
CA PRO A 223 -27.59 -17.24 4.52
C PRO A 223 -27.72 -18.37 5.56
N ASP A 224 -26.84 -19.35 5.49
CA ASP A 224 -26.73 -20.49 6.40
C ASP A 224 -25.74 -20.26 7.55
N SER A 225 -25.18 -19.08 7.65
CA SER A 225 -24.28 -18.71 8.75
C SER A 225 -25.03 -18.67 10.08
N PRO A 226 -24.50 -19.28 11.15
CA PRO A 226 -25.07 -19.17 12.48
C PRO A 226 -24.86 -17.77 13.11
N LEU A 227 -24.08 -16.90 12.47
CA LEU A 227 -23.74 -15.57 12.98
C LEU A 227 -24.91 -14.60 12.76
N ARG A 228 -25.25 -13.88 13.80
CA ARG A 228 -26.13 -12.71 13.68
C ARG A 228 -25.30 -11.53 13.20
N ALA A 229 -25.62 -11.00 12.02
CA ALA A 229 -24.85 -9.93 11.38
C ALA A 229 -24.70 -8.68 12.28
N GLU A 230 -25.76 -8.32 12.98
CA GLU A 230 -25.81 -7.18 13.89
C GLU A 230 -24.91 -7.30 15.12
N ASP A 231 -24.47 -8.50 15.47
CA ASP A 231 -23.64 -8.79 16.63
C ASP A 231 -22.18 -9.13 16.27
N ASN A 232 -21.85 -9.19 14.98
CA ASN A 232 -20.55 -9.69 14.51
C ASN A 232 -19.87 -8.73 13.56
N ILE A 233 -18.52 -8.67 13.66
CA ILE A 233 -17.68 -7.94 12.73
C ILE A 233 -17.59 -8.71 11.41
N ILE A 234 -18.12 -8.13 10.35
CA ILE A 234 -18.14 -8.71 8.99
C ILE A 234 -17.06 -8.13 8.10
N VAL A 235 -16.61 -6.93 8.39
CA VAL A 235 -15.47 -6.28 7.72
C VAL A 235 -14.49 -5.79 8.76
N GLY A 236 -13.20 -5.98 8.53
CA GLY A 236 -12.14 -5.63 9.47
C GLY A 236 -11.95 -4.12 9.67
N ASN A 237 -10.71 -3.71 9.96
CA ASN A 237 -10.36 -2.32 10.28
C ASN A 237 -10.05 -1.50 9.04
N SER A 238 -10.08 -0.17 9.19
CA SER A 238 -9.66 0.81 8.16
C SER A 238 -10.39 0.65 6.83
N VAL A 239 -11.66 0.29 6.92
CA VAL A 239 -12.56 0.15 5.76
C VAL A 239 -12.71 1.51 5.07
N LEU A 240 -12.71 1.54 3.74
CA LEU A 240 -12.83 2.72 2.89
C LEU A 240 -11.72 3.77 3.09
N TYR A 241 -10.58 3.39 3.63
CA TYR A 241 -9.45 4.31 3.79
C TYR A 241 -9.06 4.96 2.46
N GLY A 242 -9.16 6.29 2.38
CA GLY A 242 -8.83 7.04 1.17
C GLY A 242 -9.78 6.81 -0.02
N ALA A 243 -10.99 6.28 0.20
CA ALA A 243 -12.01 6.15 -0.84
C ALA A 243 -12.45 7.53 -1.35
N ILE A 244 -12.60 7.66 -2.66
CA ILE A 244 -12.94 8.94 -3.32
C ILE A 244 -14.30 8.90 -4.04
N ALA A 245 -14.76 7.73 -4.46
CA ALA A 245 -16.03 7.53 -5.14
C ALA A 245 -16.45 6.06 -5.09
N GLY A 246 -17.74 5.77 -5.22
CA GLY A 246 -18.29 4.41 -5.25
C GLY A 246 -19.36 4.19 -4.20
N GLU A 247 -19.82 2.96 -4.09
CA GLU A 247 -20.89 2.57 -3.18
C GLU A 247 -20.47 1.33 -2.37
N CYS A 248 -20.78 1.33 -1.08
CA CYS A 248 -20.52 0.19 -0.22
C CYS A 248 -21.73 -0.09 0.68
N TYR A 249 -22.09 -1.39 0.77
CA TYR A 249 -23.18 -1.87 1.60
C TYR A 249 -22.71 -3.07 2.41
N PHE A 250 -22.62 -2.91 3.71
CA PHE A 250 -22.16 -3.95 4.63
C PHE A 250 -23.29 -4.33 5.59
N ARG A 251 -23.65 -5.60 5.61
CA ARG A 251 -24.62 -6.11 6.56
C ARG A 251 -23.87 -6.73 7.75
N GLY A 252 -23.64 -5.92 8.78
CA GLY A 252 -22.92 -6.32 9.98
C GLY A 252 -22.11 -5.18 10.58
N ILE A 253 -21.25 -5.49 11.54
CA ILE A 253 -20.41 -4.53 12.23
C ILE A 253 -19.10 -4.39 11.44
N ALA A 254 -18.58 -3.17 11.35
CA ALA A 254 -17.24 -2.87 10.87
C ALA A 254 -16.27 -2.72 12.06
N GLY A 255 -15.00 -3.06 11.83
CA GLY A 255 -13.92 -2.80 12.78
C GLY A 255 -13.62 -1.30 12.96
N GLU A 256 -12.48 -1.00 13.57
CA GLU A 256 -12.06 0.37 13.85
C GLU A 256 -11.67 1.16 12.60
N ARG A 257 -11.72 2.50 12.69
CA ARG A 257 -11.30 3.45 11.62
C ARG A 257 -12.07 3.26 10.32
N PHE A 258 -13.40 3.20 10.44
CA PHE A 258 -14.26 3.15 9.27
C PHE A 258 -14.32 4.51 8.58
N ALA A 259 -14.10 4.53 7.26
CA ALA A 259 -14.20 5.71 6.37
C ALA A 259 -13.34 6.92 6.80
N VAL A 260 -12.11 6.67 7.23
CA VAL A 260 -11.15 7.70 7.67
C VAL A 260 -10.21 8.10 6.52
#